data_3112efbed33ccd06462f0b9440630a9d
#
_entry.id   3112efbed33ccd06462f0b9440630a9d
#
_cell.length_a   1.000
_cell.length_b   1.000
_cell.length_c   1.000
_cell.angle_alpha   90.00
_cell.angle_beta   90.00
_cell.angle_gamma   90.00
#
_symmetry.space_group_name_H-M   'P 1'
#
loop_
_entity.id
_entity.type
_entity.pdbx_description
1 polymer ?
#
loop_
_entity_poly.entity_id
_entity_poly.type
_entity_poly.pdbx_seq_one_letter_code
_entity_poly.pdbx_strand_id
1 'polypeptide(L)'
;MKLSYYKCRTTPLLLVILVTITPVCLLAEEGDIEPANWAFSSVFGTGWYQLDGNQSVFALSLPVRQVLQRSSITETGERKIGFEIDYALSVGLYNIDNLTGLIHPDNFGSAVFTPGIELEIPITQRWNLRPYINFGWGAKLGSSDSAWIYYTGIKSRYVLPTDSGNWALINSFYYAGYTPDVGSPNDLTAILTGIEYKQQLNRTGKTGDPIELNWSLAYSYLADGITFQLPADDFDTIDDQFEAALAYGYRKRPIKFWFMEFDTVGLGYRFSSNGTFKGISLNLGSWFVR
;
A
#
# COMPACT_ATOMS: atom_id res chain seq x y z
N MET A 1 56.39 18.88 25.81
CA MET A 1 55.86 19.23 24.48
C MET A 1 54.70 18.30 24.21
N LYS A 2 53.43 18.73 24.50
CA LYS A 2 52.21 17.92 24.34
C LYS A 2 51.51 18.40 23.07
N LEU A 3 51.47 17.57 22.06
CA LEU A 3 50.72 17.80 20.83
C LEU A 3 49.23 17.50 21.08
N SER A 4 48.41 18.54 21.00
CA SER A 4 46.96 18.47 21.07
C SER A 4 46.40 18.04 19.70
N TYR A 5 45.75 16.88 19.64
CA TYR A 5 45.01 16.43 18.45
C TYR A 5 43.68 17.14 18.39
N TYR A 6 43.51 18.01 17.39
CA TYR A 6 42.21 18.56 17.02
C TYR A 6 41.39 17.50 16.28
N LYS A 7 40.32 17.05 16.93
CA LYS A 7 39.32 16.17 16.34
C LYS A 7 38.41 16.99 15.43
N CYS A 8 38.66 16.93 14.14
CA CYS A 8 37.76 17.53 13.13
C CYS A 8 36.40 16.83 13.17
N ARG A 9 35.40 17.52 13.70
CA ARG A 9 33.98 17.10 13.63
C ARG A 9 33.47 17.41 12.22
N THR A 10 33.43 16.41 11.35
CA THR A 10 32.67 16.50 10.11
C THR A 10 31.19 16.49 10.43
N THR A 11 30.56 17.64 10.34
CA THR A 11 29.10 17.78 10.33
C THR A 11 28.61 17.18 9.01
N PRO A 12 27.69 16.19 9.03
CA PRO A 12 27.11 15.72 7.80
C PRO A 12 26.23 16.82 7.23
N LEU A 13 26.63 17.37 6.08
CA LEU A 13 25.83 18.26 5.27
C LEU A 13 24.61 17.47 4.82
N LEU A 14 23.45 17.76 5.39
CA LEU A 14 22.17 17.20 4.98
C LEU A 14 21.81 17.85 3.66
N LEU A 15 22.16 17.20 2.54
CA LEU A 15 21.77 17.64 1.20
C LEU A 15 20.27 17.37 1.07
N VAL A 16 19.46 18.37 1.40
CA VAL A 16 18.03 18.40 1.07
C VAL A 16 17.94 18.65 -0.44
N ILE A 17 17.80 17.58 -1.20
CA ILE A 17 17.42 17.67 -2.61
C ILE A 17 15.94 18.06 -2.61
N LEU A 18 15.68 19.36 -2.71
CA LEU A 18 14.36 19.90 -2.98
C LEU A 18 14.10 19.65 -4.47
N VAL A 19 13.51 18.50 -4.80
CA VAL A 19 12.97 18.27 -6.13
C VAL A 19 11.76 19.18 -6.25
N THR A 20 11.93 20.32 -6.90
CA THR A 20 10.82 21.17 -7.32
C THR A 20 10.08 20.45 -8.43
N ILE A 21 9.09 19.65 -8.05
CA ILE A 21 8.09 19.14 -8.98
C ILE A 21 7.23 20.36 -9.34
N THR A 22 7.54 20.99 -10.46
CA THR A 22 6.63 21.93 -11.08
C THR A 22 5.44 21.12 -11.58
N PRO A 23 4.20 21.36 -11.09
CA PRO A 23 3.04 20.73 -11.69
C PRO A 23 2.95 21.26 -13.13
N VAL A 24 3.20 20.39 -14.10
CA VAL A 24 2.80 20.66 -15.48
C VAL A 24 1.29 20.52 -15.46
N CYS A 25 0.60 21.66 -15.36
CA CYS A 25 -0.83 21.71 -15.67
C CYS A 25 -0.97 21.39 -17.16
N LEU A 26 -1.11 20.10 -17.48
CA LEU A 26 -1.74 19.68 -18.71
C LEU A 26 -3.20 20.12 -18.56
N LEU A 27 -3.61 21.06 -19.40
CA LEU A 27 -5.03 21.38 -19.57
C LEU A 27 -5.68 20.09 -20.01
N ALA A 28 -6.41 19.44 -19.10
CA ALA A 28 -7.24 18.31 -19.42
C ALA A 28 -8.30 18.83 -20.40
N GLU A 29 -8.31 18.31 -21.61
CA GLU A 29 -9.44 18.40 -22.52
C GLU A 29 -10.60 17.68 -21.81
N GLU A 30 -11.74 18.33 -21.68
CA GLU A 30 -13.00 17.75 -21.17
C GLU A 30 -13.45 16.65 -22.13
N GLY A 31 -12.79 15.49 -22.07
CA GLY A 31 -13.21 14.27 -22.74
C GLY A 31 -14.05 13.45 -21.80
N ASP A 32 -15.05 12.76 -22.33
CA ASP A 32 -15.93 11.84 -21.61
C ASP A 32 -15.14 11.02 -20.59
N ILE A 33 -15.44 11.23 -19.31
CA ILE A 33 -14.79 10.54 -18.18
C ILE A 33 -15.32 9.11 -18.19
N GLU A 34 -14.69 8.21 -18.93
CA GLU A 34 -14.84 6.79 -18.64
C GLU A 34 -14.08 6.50 -17.35
N PRO A 35 -14.75 6.19 -16.24
CA PRO A 35 -14.10 5.90 -14.99
C PRO A 35 -13.41 4.53 -15.07
N ALA A 36 -12.19 4.50 -15.55
CA ALA A 36 -11.38 3.28 -15.58
C ALA A 36 -10.77 2.98 -14.17
N ASN A 37 -11.61 3.03 -13.14
CA ASN A 37 -11.24 2.76 -11.75
C ASN A 37 -10.70 1.35 -11.53
N TRP A 38 -10.94 0.44 -12.45
CA TRP A 38 -10.39 -0.90 -12.44
C TRP A 38 -8.85 -0.91 -12.43
N ALA A 39 -8.20 0.09 -13.04
CA ALA A 39 -6.74 0.20 -13.04
C ALA A 39 -6.17 0.47 -11.63
N PHE A 40 -6.94 1.10 -10.75
CA PHE A 40 -6.55 1.33 -9.36
C PHE A 40 -6.87 0.16 -8.41
N SER A 41 -7.32 -0.98 -8.91
CA SER A 41 -7.63 -2.16 -8.07
C SER A 41 -6.44 -2.61 -7.19
N SER A 42 -5.21 -2.39 -7.65
CA SER A 42 -3.99 -2.65 -6.88
C SER A 42 -3.82 -1.72 -5.68
N VAL A 43 -4.38 -0.51 -5.74
CA VAL A 43 -4.31 0.50 -4.66
C VAL A 43 -5.25 0.17 -3.51
N PHE A 44 -6.41 -0.40 -3.81
CA PHE A 44 -7.40 -0.77 -2.79
C PHE A 44 -6.96 -1.97 -1.93
N GLY A 45 -6.10 -2.85 -2.45
CA GLY A 45 -5.75 -4.10 -1.77
C GLY A 45 -6.90 -5.11 -1.77
N THR A 46 -6.72 -6.22 -1.04
CA THR A 46 -7.75 -7.27 -0.94
C THR A 46 -8.88 -6.84 -0.02
N GLY A 47 -10.11 -6.88 -0.51
CA GLY A 47 -11.28 -6.52 0.31
C GLY A 47 -12.58 -6.53 -0.45
N TRP A 48 -13.65 -6.39 0.30
CA TRP A 48 -14.99 -6.15 -0.20
C TRP A 48 -15.37 -4.72 0.14
N TYR A 49 -15.64 -3.94 -0.90
CA TYR A 49 -15.92 -2.53 -0.82
C TYR A 49 -17.34 -2.26 -1.33
N GLN A 50 -18.06 -1.42 -0.63
CA GLN A 50 -19.38 -0.94 -0.99
C GLN A 50 -19.28 0.56 -1.29
N LEU A 51 -19.79 0.93 -2.45
CA LEU A 51 -19.95 2.30 -2.89
C LEU A 51 -21.39 2.75 -2.64
N ASP A 52 -21.63 4.05 -2.65
CA ASP A 52 -23.01 4.57 -2.65
C ASP A 52 -23.78 4.01 -3.86
N GLY A 53 -25.10 3.99 -3.78
CA GLY A 53 -25.94 3.38 -4.83
C GLY A 53 -25.97 1.84 -4.82
N ASN A 54 -25.51 1.19 -3.74
CA ASN A 54 -25.59 -0.26 -3.55
C ASN A 54 -24.68 -1.09 -4.48
N GLN A 55 -23.65 -0.45 -5.07
CA GLN A 55 -22.63 -1.17 -5.83
C GLN A 55 -21.61 -1.79 -4.89
N SER A 56 -21.23 -3.04 -5.16
CA SER A 56 -20.18 -3.72 -4.44
C SER A 56 -19.04 -4.13 -5.38
N VAL A 57 -17.82 -3.93 -4.90
CA VAL A 57 -16.59 -4.31 -5.58
C VAL A 57 -15.78 -5.22 -4.67
N PHE A 58 -15.40 -6.36 -5.16
CA PHE A 58 -14.42 -7.20 -4.52
C PHE A 58 -13.09 -7.07 -5.26
N ALA A 59 -12.06 -6.65 -4.56
CA ALA A 59 -10.69 -6.64 -5.07
C ALA A 59 -9.88 -7.74 -4.39
N LEU A 60 -9.19 -8.54 -5.19
CA LEU A 60 -8.20 -9.51 -4.71
C LEU A 60 -6.82 -9.02 -5.15
N SER A 61 -6.00 -8.59 -4.22
CA SER A 61 -4.62 -8.23 -4.46
C SER A 61 -3.70 -9.21 -3.74
N LEU A 62 -2.84 -9.88 -4.50
CA LEU A 62 -1.88 -10.84 -3.97
C LEU A 62 -0.48 -10.19 -4.00
N PRO A 63 0.00 -9.69 -2.87
CA PRO A 63 1.34 -9.12 -2.75
C PRO A 63 2.37 -10.27 -2.65
N VAL A 64 2.80 -10.79 -3.78
CA VAL A 64 3.87 -11.79 -3.81
C VAL A 64 5.20 -11.07 -3.80
N ARG A 65 6.02 -11.31 -2.77
CA ARG A 65 7.31 -10.64 -2.59
C ARG A 65 8.44 -11.62 -2.52
N GLN A 66 9.56 -11.23 -3.13
CA GLN A 66 10.82 -11.95 -3.06
C GLN A 66 11.87 -11.04 -2.41
N VAL A 67 12.24 -11.36 -1.17
CA VAL A 67 13.31 -10.67 -0.47
C VAL A 67 14.65 -11.20 -0.99
N LEU A 68 15.39 -10.37 -1.71
CA LEU A 68 16.73 -10.70 -2.21
C LEU A 68 17.80 -10.35 -1.17
N GLN A 69 17.61 -9.27 -0.44
CA GLN A 69 18.51 -8.82 0.61
C GLN A 69 17.73 -8.17 1.75
N ARG A 70 17.99 -8.60 2.99
CA ARG A 70 17.41 -7.95 4.17
C ARG A 70 18.23 -6.74 4.58
N SER A 71 17.55 -5.69 5.02
CA SER A 71 18.18 -4.52 5.61
C SER A 71 18.71 -4.84 7.02
N SER A 72 19.75 -4.15 7.44
CA SER A 72 20.27 -4.22 8.81
C SER A 72 21.13 -3.01 9.13
N ILE A 73 21.28 -2.74 10.44
CA ILE A 73 22.31 -1.83 10.95
C ILE A 73 23.21 -2.66 11.85
N THR A 74 24.50 -2.67 11.57
CA THR A 74 25.47 -3.38 12.37
C THR A 74 25.72 -2.64 13.70
N GLU A 75 26.34 -3.32 14.67
CA GLU A 75 26.76 -2.69 15.94
C GLU A 75 27.77 -1.55 15.72
N THR A 76 28.53 -1.61 14.63
CA THR A 76 29.47 -0.56 14.19
C THR A 76 28.77 0.62 13.52
N GLY A 77 27.44 0.56 13.31
CA GLY A 77 26.67 1.62 12.67
C GLY A 77 26.64 1.57 11.13
N GLU A 78 27.24 0.56 10.52
CA GLU A 78 27.14 0.34 9.08
C GLU A 78 25.72 -0.06 8.71
N ARG A 79 25.22 0.53 7.62
CA ARG A 79 23.86 0.30 7.12
C ARG A 79 23.90 -0.59 5.89
N LYS A 80 23.15 -1.67 5.93
CA LYS A 80 22.89 -2.54 4.78
C LYS A 80 21.48 -2.28 4.29
N ILE A 81 21.36 -1.88 3.03
CA ILE A 81 20.08 -1.62 2.39
C ILE A 81 19.43 -2.97 2.03
N GLY A 82 18.14 -3.13 2.31
CA GLY A 82 17.34 -4.25 1.86
C GLY A 82 16.89 -4.04 0.41
N PHE A 83 16.67 -5.15 -0.30
CA PHE A 83 16.17 -5.15 -1.67
C PHE A 83 15.13 -6.25 -1.86
N GLU A 84 13.96 -5.87 -2.36
CA GLU A 84 12.84 -6.76 -2.59
C GLU A 84 12.32 -6.58 -4.02
N ILE A 85 11.86 -7.67 -4.63
CA ILE A 85 11.06 -7.65 -5.85
C ILE A 85 9.62 -7.90 -5.45
N ASP A 86 8.72 -7.06 -5.94
CA ASP A 86 7.28 -7.19 -5.77
C ASP A 86 6.63 -7.69 -7.07
N TYR A 87 5.76 -8.70 -6.97
CA TYR A 87 4.98 -9.24 -8.07
C TYR A 87 3.49 -9.01 -7.74
N ALA A 88 3.05 -7.76 -7.75
CA ALA A 88 1.67 -7.43 -7.44
C ALA A 88 0.74 -7.95 -8.53
N LEU A 89 -0.16 -8.84 -8.15
CA LEU A 89 -1.25 -9.34 -8.98
C LEU A 89 -2.58 -8.94 -8.34
N SER A 90 -3.41 -8.24 -9.09
CA SER A 90 -4.73 -7.82 -8.62
C SER A 90 -5.82 -8.22 -9.59
N VAL A 91 -6.97 -8.62 -9.04
CA VAL A 91 -8.18 -8.95 -9.79
C VAL A 91 -9.34 -8.19 -9.15
N GLY A 92 -10.05 -7.41 -9.95
CA GLY A 92 -11.27 -6.72 -9.54
C GLY A 92 -12.50 -7.47 -10.02
N LEU A 93 -13.47 -7.67 -9.13
CA LEU A 93 -14.76 -8.28 -9.43
C LEU A 93 -15.86 -7.27 -9.08
N TYR A 94 -16.80 -7.05 -10.00
CA TYR A 94 -17.87 -6.06 -9.83
C TYR A 94 -19.23 -6.74 -9.64
N ASN A 95 -20.17 -6.04 -8.99
CA ASN A 95 -21.57 -6.45 -8.82
C ASN A 95 -21.74 -7.82 -8.15
N ILE A 96 -21.03 -8.04 -7.05
CA ILE A 96 -21.15 -9.28 -6.29
C ILE A 96 -22.19 -9.10 -5.18
N ASP A 97 -23.44 -9.55 -5.44
CA ASP A 97 -24.52 -9.48 -4.47
C ASP A 97 -24.38 -10.51 -3.34
N ASN A 98 -23.62 -11.58 -3.58
CA ASN A 98 -23.34 -12.62 -2.58
C ASN A 98 -22.06 -13.40 -2.90
N LEU A 99 -21.51 -14.11 -1.89
CA LEU A 99 -20.28 -14.89 -2.03
C LEU A 99 -20.35 -16.01 -3.07
N THR A 100 -21.54 -16.47 -3.48
CA THR A 100 -21.69 -17.48 -4.52
C THR A 100 -21.55 -16.89 -5.92
N GLY A 101 -21.76 -15.58 -6.09
CA GLY A 101 -21.52 -14.84 -7.33
C GLY A 101 -20.03 -14.64 -7.67
N LEU A 102 -19.13 -14.88 -6.73
CA LEU A 102 -17.68 -14.73 -6.92
C LEU A 102 -17.10 -15.59 -8.07
N ILE A 103 -17.77 -16.68 -8.44
CA ILE A 103 -17.25 -17.66 -9.40
C ILE A 103 -17.90 -17.49 -10.80
N HIS A 104 -18.78 -16.49 -10.96
CA HIS A 104 -19.41 -16.28 -12.27
C HIS A 104 -18.45 -15.52 -13.20
N PRO A 105 -18.11 -16.04 -14.39
CA PRO A 105 -17.16 -15.40 -15.30
C PRO A 105 -17.54 -13.96 -15.70
N ASP A 106 -18.84 -13.64 -15.75
CA ASP A 106 -19.34 -12.33 -16.14
C ASP A 106 -19.09 -11.24 -15.09
N ASN A 107 -18.71 -11.62 -13.86
CA ASN A 107 -18.40 -10.69 -12.77
C ASN A 107 -16.92 -10.30 -12.71
N PHE A 108 -16.05 -10.93 -13.52
CA PHE A 108 -14.65 -10.55 -13.60
C PHE A 108 -14.50 -9.23 -14.33
N GLY A 109 -14.15 -8.17 -13.60
CA GLY A 109 -14.04 -6.83 -14.16
C GLY A 109 -12.65 -6.49 -14.67
N SER A 110 -11.58 -6.90 -13.95
CA SER A 110 -10.21 -6.55 -14.33
C SER A 110 -9.18 -7.51 -13.80
N ALA A 111 -8.06 -7.62 -14.50
CA ALA A 111 -6.85 -8.28 -14.04
C ALA A 111 -5.64 -7.36 -14.27
N VAL A 112 -4.80 -7.20 -13.26
CA VAL A 112 -3.66 -6.26 -13.27
C VAL A 112 -2.43 -7.00 -12.74
N PHE A 113 -1.31 -6.87 -13.47
CA PHE A 113 0.00 -7.37 -13.05
C PHE A 113 1.02 -6.24 -13.12
N THR A 114 1.56 -5.84 -11.97
CA THR A 114 2.47 -4.71 -11.82
C THR A 114 3.71 -5.11 -11.01
N PRO A 115 4.67 -5.80 -11.65
CA PRO A 115 5.93 -6.10 -11.01
C PRO A 115 6.68 -4.81 -10.66
N GLY A 116 7.49 -4.87 -9.59
CA GLY A 116 8.22 -3.72 -9.11
C GLY A 116 9.40 -4.07 -8.22
N ILE A 117 10.05 -3.04 -7.76
CA ILE A 117 11.17 -3.12 -6.82
C ILE A 117 10.92 -2.21 -5.64
N GLU A 118 11.34 -2.66 -4.47
CA GLU A 118 11.31 -1.90 -3.23
C GLU A 118 12.67 -1.98 -2.52
N LEU A 119 13.15 -0.84 -2.05
CA LEU A 119 14.35 -0.75 -1.24
C LEU A 119 13.95 -0.55 0.22
N GLU A 120 14.61 -1.22 1.15
CA GLU A 120 14.47 -0.94 2.57
C GLU A 120 15.74 -0.25 3.09
N ILE A 121 15.61 1.03 3.44
CA ILE A 121 16.71 1.90 3.86
C ILE A 121 16.58 2.14 5.37
N PRO A 122 17.39 1.49 6.21
CA PRO A 122 17.37 1.74 7.65
C PRO A 122 18.10 3.06 7.95
N ILE A 123 17.33 4.11 8.30
CA ILE A 123 17.88 5.41 8.66
C ILE A 123 18.46 5.38 10.07
N THR A 124 17.75 4.75 11.00
CA THR A 124 18.18 4.43 12.35
C THR A 124 17.65 3.06 12.75
N GLN A 125 18.03 2.55 13.92
CA GLN A 125 17.42 1.31 14.46
C GLN A 125 15.91 1.39 14.66
N ARG A 126 15.34 2.60 14.66
CA ARG A 126 13.92 2.85 14.88
C ARG A 126 13.20 3.40 13.65
N TRP A 127 13.92 3.81 12.61
CA TRP A 127 13.37 4.48 11.45
C TRP A 127 13.83 3.85 10.16
N ASN A 128 12.87 3.35 9.38
CA ASN A 128 13.06 2.78 8.06
C ASN A 128 12.28 3.57 7.02
N LEU A 129 12.88 3.73 5.85
CA LEU A 129 12.23 4.24 4.65
C LEU A 129 12.21 3.13 3.60
N ARG A 130 11.11 3.06 2.82
CA ARG A 130 10.93 2.08 1.75
C ARG A 130 10.42 2.78 0.48
N PRO A 131 11.33 3.34 -0.35
CA PRO A 131 10.98 3.78 -1.70
C PRO A 131 10.72 2.57 -2.60
N TYR A 132 9.72 2.69 -3.48
CA TYR A 132 9.34 1.63 -4.41
C TYR A 132 8.87 2.20 -5.74
N ILE A 133 8.93 1.37 -6.78
CA ILE A 133 8.38 1.63 -8.10
C ILE A 133 7.85 0.34 -8.69
N ASN A 134 6.64 0.40 -9.25
CA ASN A 134 5.99 -0.70 -9.95
C ASN A 134 5.54 -0.22 -11.33
N PHE A 135 5.63 -1.10 -12.31
CA PHE A 135 5.17 -0.84 -13.66
C PHE A 135 4.64 -2.14 -14.26
N GLY A 136 3.51 -2.07 -14.93
CA GLY A 136 2.91 -3.25 -15.50
C GLY A 136 1.73 -2.96 -16.40
N TRP A 137 0.89 -3.95 -16.55
CA TRP A 137 -0.22 -3.93 -17.47
C TRP A 137 -1.47 -4.51 -16.82
N GLY A 138 -2.62 -4.02 -17.24
CA GLY A 138 -3.91 -4.52 -16.84
C GLY A 138 -4.88 -4.58 -18.00
N ALA A 139 -5.89 -5.43 -17.86
CA ALA A 139 -6.95 -5.58 -18.83
C ALA A 139 -8.31 -5.65 -18.14
N LYS A 140 -9.32 -5.07 -18.77
CA LYS A 140 -10.73 -5.28 -18.42
C LYS A 140 -11.18 -6.60 -19.04
N LEU A 141 -11.61 -7.52 -18.19
CA LEU A 141 -12.04 -8.84 -18.64
C LEU A 141 -13.40 -8.74 -19.34
N GLY A 142 -13.50 -9.38 -20.49
CA GLY A 142 -14.74 -9.31 -21.31
C GLY A 142 -14.79 -8.15 -22.30
N SER A 143 -13.76 -7.30 -22.34
CA SER A 143 -13.58 -6.28 -23.37
C SER A 143 -12.17 -6.34 -23.96
N SER A 144 -11.88 -5.50 -24.94
CA SER A 144 -10.54 -5.32 -25.50
C SER A 144 -9.72 -4.24 -24.76
N ASP A 145 -10.29 -3.64 -23.72
CA ASP A 145 -9.69 -2.50 -23.04
C ASP A 145 -8.49 -2.96 -22.19
N SER A 146 -7.38 -2.28 -22.36
CA SER A 146 -6.17 -2.51 -21.61
C SER A 146 -5.49 -1.20 -21.25
N ALA A 147 -4.59 -1.25 -20.27
CA ALA A 147 -3.85 -0.07 -19.83
C ALA A 147 -2.46 -0.45 -19.33
N TRP A 148 -1.51 0.45 -19.52
CA TRP A 148 -0.26 0.48 -18.77
C TRP A 148 -0.53 1.13 -17.42
N ILE A 149 -0.04 0.48 -16.37
CA ILE A 149 -0.25 0.90 -14.98
C ILE A 149 1.09 1.09 -14.33
N TYR A 150 1.25 2.20 -13.61
CA TYR A 150 2.48 2.50 -12.89
C TYR A 150 2.15 3.13 -11.54
N TYR A 151 2.94 2.82 -10.55
CA TYR A 151 2.90 3.50 -9.26
C TYR A 151 4.27 3.52 -8.60
N THR A 152 4.50 4.58 -7.88
CA THR A 152 5.74 4.82 -7.15
C THR A 152 5.43 5.50 -5.83
N GLY A 153 6.33 5.37 -4.88
CA GLY A 153 6.11 6.02 -3.61
C GLY A 153 7.26 5.81 -2.63
N ILE A 154 7.03 6.30 -1.45
CA ILE A 154 7.92 6.11 -0.31
C ILE A 154 7.08 5.83 0.93
N LYS A 155 7.41 4.76 1.63
CA LYS A 155 6.84 4.41 2.93
C LYS A 155 7.84 4.74 4.02
N SER A 156 7.35 5.20 5.16
CA SER A 156 8.16 5.52 6.35
C SER A 156 7.55 4.85 7.56
N ARG A 157 8.39 4.18 8.36
CA ARG A 157 7.98 3.61 9.64
C ARG A 157 8.96 4.02 10.72
N TYR A 158 8.44 4.72 11.74
CA TYR A 158 9.22 5.18 12.88
C TYR A 158 8.69 4.56 14.18
N VAL A 159 9.49 3.71 14.82
CA VAL A 159 9.18 3.12 16.13
C VAL A 159 9.36 4.18 17.20
N LEU A 160 8.28 4.49 17.92
CA LEU A 160 8.30 5.50 18.97
C LEU A 160 9.20 5.05 20.13
N PRO A 161 9.94 5.98 20.75
CA PRO A 161 10.82 5.70 21.88
C PRO A 161 10.01 5.54 23.19
N THR A 162 9.12 4.55 23.22
CA THR A 162 8.37 4.15 24.42
C THR A 162 9.08 2.98 25.09
N ASP A 163 8.85 2.78 26.39
CA ASP A 163 9.46 1.69 27.16
C ASP A 163 9.14 0.31 26.59
N SER A 164 7.94 0.15 26.02
CA SER A 164 7.52 -1.09 25.34
C SER A 164 8.08 -1.24 23.93
N GLY A 165 8.44 -0.14 23.24
CA GLY A 165 8.84 -0.14 21.83
C GLY A 165 7.78 -0.67 20.85
N ASN A 166 6.53 -0.71 21.28
CA ASN A 166 5.45 -1.38 20.54
C ASN A 166 4.69 -0.45 19.60
N TRP A 167 4.83 0.86 19.76
CA TRP A 167 4.17 1.86 18.94
C TRP A 167 5.02 2.27 17.75
N ALA A 168 4.42 2.45 16.58
CA ALA A 168 5.08 3.00 15.41
C ALA A 168 4.17 3.98 14.69
N LEU A 169 4.77 5.07 14.19
CA LEU A 169 4.16 5.95 13.21
C LEU A 169 4.46 5.41 11.82
N ILE A 170 3.45 5.39 10.97
CA ILE A 170 3.55 5.00 9.57
C ILE A 170 3.08 6.16 8.70
N ASN A 171 3.85 6.44 7.67
CA ASN A 171 3.48 7.43 6.66
C ASN A 171 3.83 6.85 5.30
N SER A 172 3.04 7.21 4.30
CA SER A 172 3.31 6.87 2.92
C SER A 172 2.92 8.05 2.04
N PHE A 173 3.74 8.31 1.04
CA PHE A 173 3.38 9.13 -0.11
C PHE A 173 3.45 8.24 -1.33
N TYR A 174 2.42 8.24 -2.17
CA TYR A 174 2.45 7.50 -3.42
C TYR A 174 1.77 8.28 -4.54
N TYR A 175 2.24 7.98 -5.74
CA TYR A 175 1.68 8.43 -6.99
C TYR A 175 1.39 7.20 -7.84
N ALA A 176 0.20 7.07 -8.32
CA ALA A 176 -0.26 5.99 -9.18
C ALA A 176 -0.92 6.57 -10.43
N GLY A 177 -0.75 5.92 -11.57
CA GLY A 177 -1.42 6.32 -12.77
C GLY A 177 -1.59 5.17 -13.75
N TYR A 178 -2.43 5.39 -14.73
CA TYR A 178 -2.61 4.48 -15.84
C TYR A 178 -2.76 5.22 -17.16
N THR A 179 -2.33 4.56 -18.23
CA THR A 179 -2.50 5.03 -19.60
C THR A 179 -3.26 3.96 -20.37
N PRO A 180 -4.55 4.14 -20.67
CA PRO A 180 -5.34 3.17 -21.38
C PRO A 180 -4.99 3.18 -22.87
N ASP A 181 -5.27 2.07 -23.58
CA ASP A 181 -5.14 2.00 -25.03
C ASP A 181 -6.20 2.85 -25.72
N VAL A 182 -7.36 3.02 -25.07
CA VAL A 182 -8.47 3.87 -25.53
C VAL A 182 -8.97 4.70 -24.35
N GLY A 183 -9.15 6.00 -24.56
CA GLY A 183 -9.57 6.94 -23.51
C GLY A 183 -8.43 7.81 -22.98
N SER A 184 -8.69 8.56 -21.92
CA SER A 184 -7.73 9.48 -21.32
C SER A 184 -6.93 8.83 -20.19
N PRO A 185 -5.65 9.15 -20.05
CA PRO A 185 -4.88 8.74 -18.88
C PRO A 185 -5.43 9.42 -17.62
N ASN A 186 -5.27 8.73 -16.49
CA ASN A 186 -5.63 9.29 -15.19
C ASN A 186 -4.54 8.95 -14.16
N ASP A 187 -4.43 9.78 -13.13
CA ASP A 187 -3.45 9.61 -12.07
C ASP A 187 -4.06 9.93 -10.70
N LEU A 188 -3.34 9.53 -9.67
CA LEU A 188 -3.73 9.66 -8.28
C LEU A 188 -2.51 9.93 -7.44
N THR A 189 -2.54 11.02 -6.70
CA THR A 189 -1.58 11.31 -5.64
C THR A 189 -2.21 11.08 -4.29
N ALA A 190 -1.54 10.35 -3.41
CA ALA A 190 -2.06 10.12 -2.07
C ALA A 190 -1.00 10.20 -0.97
N ILE A 191 -1.47 10.62 0.20
CA ILE A 191 -0.71 10.65 1.44
C ILE A 191 -1.44 9.79 2.45
N LEU A 192 -0.72 8.86 3.06
CA LEU A 192 -1.21 8.07 4.17
C LEU A 192 -0.43 8.41 5.43
N THR A 193 -1.13 8.54 6.53
CA THR A 193 -0.56 8.62 7.87
C THR A 193 -1.30 7.69 8.81
N GLY A 194 -0.59 7.10 9.77
CA GLY A 194 -1.23 6.18 10.69
C GLY A 194 -0.34 5.82 11.87
N ILE A 195 -0.91 5.02 12.75
CA ILE A 195 -0.27 4.50 13.95
C ILE A 195 -0.47 3.00 14.02
N GLU A 196 0.58 2.27 14.37
CA GLU A 196 0.55 0.84 14.65
C GLU A 196 0.89 0.60 16.12
N TYR A 197 0.22 -0.40 16.70
CA TYR A 197 0.55 -0.93 18.03
C TYR A 197 0.69 -2.44 17.96
N LYS A 198 1.87 -2.97 18.31
CA LYS A 198 2.15 -4.40 18.38
C LYS A 198 2.02 -4.89 19.81
N GLN A 199 1.07 -5.78 20.04
CA GLN A 199 0.83 -6.41 21.32
C GLN A 199 1.31 -7.87 21.31
N GLN A 200 2.34 -8.17 22.09
CA GLN A 200 2.76 -9.54 22.29
C GLN A 200 1.76 -10.24 23.23
N LEU A 201 1.24 -11.38 22.82
CA LEU A 201 0.38 -12.21 23.66
C LEU A 201 1.24 -13.19 24.48
N ASN A 202 0.78 -13.48 25.70
CA ASN A 202 1.37 -14.55 26.55
C ASN A 202 0.96 -15.94 26.04
N ARG A 203 0.96 -16.13 24.74
CA ARG A 203 0.60 -17.37 24.04
C ARG A 203 1.61 -17.65 22.95
N THR A 204 1.87 -18.92 22.74
CA THR A 204 2.70 -19.39 21.63
C THR A 204 1.83 -20.12 20.62
N GLY A 205 2.16 -20.01 19.34
CA GLY A 205 1.52 -20.80 18.29
C GLY A 205 1.88 -22.28 18.38
N LYS A 206 1.30 -23.09 17.49
CA LYS A 206 1.58 -24.55 17.41
C LYS A 206 3.07 -24.88 17.29
N THR A 207 3.87 -23.94 16.91
CA THR A 207 5.31 -24.06 16.62
C THR A 207 6.20 -23.47 17.70
N GLY A 208 5.60 -23.01 18.82
CA GLY A 208 6.34 -22.43 19.94
C GLY A 208 6.70 -20.96 19.76
N ASP A 209 6.36 -20.32 18.64
CA ASP A 209 6.66 -18.90 18.43
C ASP A 209 5.65 -18.01 19.15
N PRO A 210 6.12 -16.92 19.77
CA PRO A 210 5.24 -15.93 20.38
C PRO A 210 4.28 -15.32 19.36
N ILE A 211 3.01 -15.20 19.74
CA ILE A 211 1.96 -14.58 18.94
C ILE A 211 1.97 -13.08 19.16
N GLU A 212 1.81 -12.32 18.10
CA GLU A 212 1.63 -10.87 18.13
C GLU A 212 0.31 -10.47 17.49
N LEU A 213 -0.40 -9.53 18.12
CA LEU A 213 -1.49 -8.78 17.52
C LEU A 213 -0.97 -7.41 17.09
N ASN A 214 -1.33 -7.01 15.88
CA ASN A 214 -1.01 -5.70 15.34
C ASN A 214 -2.30 -4.91 15.14
N TRP A 215 -2.48 -3.85 15.91
CA TRP A 215 -3.56 -2.89 15.79
C TRP A 215 -3.07 -1.74 14.94
N SER A 216 -3.88 -1.27 14.01
CA SER A 216 -3.54 -0.10 13.20
C SER A 216 -4.74 0.80 12.98
N LEU A 217 -4.46 2.10 12.98
CA LEU A 217 -5.38 3.15 12.54
C LEU A 217 -4.64 3.96 11.50
N ALA A 218 -5.26 4.20 10.36
CA ALA A 218 -4.67 4.96 9.27
C ALA A 218 -5.70 5.90 8.65
N TYR A 219 -5.20 7.01 8.14
CA TYR A 219 -5.93 7.98 7.35
C TYR A 219 -5.17 8.18 6.03
N SER A 220 -5.87 8.14 4.92
CA SER A 220 -5.34 8.42 3.59
C SER A 220 -6.09 9.60 2.99
N TYR A 221 -5.35 10.57 2.47
CA TYR A 221 -5.86 11.67 1.67
C TYR A 221 -5.50 11.42 0.20
N LEU A 222 -6.48 11.53 -0.68
CA LEU A 222 -6.39 11.30 -2.12
C LEU A 222 -6.54 12.67 -2.79
N ALA A 223 -5.42 13.26 -3.25
CA ALA A 223 -5.40 14.65 -3.71
C ALA A 223 -6.28 14.87 -4.97
N ASP A 224 -6.34 13.86 -5.84
CA ASP A 224 -7.10 13.92 -7.08
C ASP A 224 -8.46 13.19 -6.96
N GLY A 225 -8.71 12.58 -5.80
CA GLY A 225 -9.88 11.74 -5.57
C GLY A 225 -9.92 10.48 -6.43
N ILE A 226 -10.80 9.56 -6.11
CA ILE A 226 -11.12 8.42 -6.97
C ILE A 226 -12.60 8.50 -7.29
N THR A 227 -12.92 8.76 -8.55
CA THR A 227 -14.29 8.89 -9.01
C THR A 227 -14.82 7.54 -9.47
N PHE A 228 -16.02 7.19 -9.04
CA PHE A 228 -16.74 5.99 -9.43
C PHE A 228 -18.02 6.37 -10.15
N GLN A 229 -18.32 5.66 -11.22
CA GLN A 229 -19.62 5.77 -11.90
C GLN A 229 -20.65 4.96 -11.11
N LEU A 230 -21.72 5.62 -10.72
CA LEU A 230 -22.87 5.01 -10.07
C LEU A 230 -23.96 4.66 -11.10
N PRO A 231 -24.98 3.84 -10.73
CA PRO A 231 -26.16 3.65 -11.56
C PRO A 231 -26.83 4.97 -11.88
N ALA A 232 -27.41 5.09 -13.05
CA ALA A 232 -28.08 6.31 -13.58
C ALA A 232 -27.12 7.44 -13.99
N ASP A 233 -25.90 7.11 -14.42
CA ASP A 233 -24.88 8.06 -14.90
C ASP A 233 -24.54 9.15 -13.88
N ASP A 234 -24.66 8.83 -12.60
CA ASP A 234 -24.18 9.65 -11.51
C ASP A 234 -22.72 9.28 -11.16
N PHE A 235 -21.98 10.21 -10.55
CA PHE A 235 -20.59 9.99 -10.17
C PHE A 235 -20.38 10.36 -8.71
N ASP A 236 -19.57 9.56 -8.04
CA ASP A 236 -19.15 9.83 -6.67
C ASP A 236 -17.64 9.77 -6.55
N THR A 237 -17.08 10.66 -5.72
CA THR A 237 -15.65 10.80 -5.56
C THR A 237 -15.24 10.54 -4.12
N ILE A 238 -14.22 9.73 -3.94
CA ILE A 238 -13.59 9.45 -2.66
C ILE A 238 -12.30 10.26 -2.56
N ASP A 239 -12.29 11.25 -1.67
CA ASP A 239 -11.12 12.11 -1.45
C ASP A 239 -10.29 11.65 -0.25
N ASP A 240 -10.87 10.83 0.62
CA ASP A 240 -10.19 10.32 1.80
C ASP A 240 -10.67 8.93 2.22
N GLN A 241 -9.86 8.27 3.04
CA GLN A 241 -10.19 6.99 3.65
C GLN A 241 -9.62 6.89 5.06
N PHE A 242 -10.44 6.37 5.95
CA PHE A 242 -10.01 5.86 7.26
C PHE A 242 -9.93 4.34 7.23
N GLU A 243 -8.95 3.77 7.91
CA GLU A 243 -8.89 2.33 8.14
C GLU A 243 -8.55 2.04 9.60
N ALA A 244 -9.34 1.13 10.20
CA ALA A 244 -9.02 0.51 11.47
C ALA A 244 -8.81 -0.99 11.21
N ALA A 245 -7.66 -1.55 11.63
CA ALA A 245 -7.37 -2.95 11.36
C ALA A 245 -6.77 -3.67 12.56
N LEU A 246 -7.01 -4.98 12.58
CA LEU A 246 -6.44 -5.93 13.51
C LEU A 246 -5.83 -7.09 12.74
N ALA A 247 -4.55 -7.34 12.94
CA ALA A 247 -3.84 -8.43 12.31
C ALA A 247 -3.12 -9.31 13.35
N TYR A 248 -2.94 -10.55 12.97
CA TYR A 248 -2.28 -11.60 13.75
C TYR A 248 -0.99 -12.02 13.03
N GLY A 249 0.06 -12.24 13.79
CA GLY A 249 1.33 -12.71 13.26
C GLY A 249 2.17 -13.45 14.28
N TYR A 250 3.35 -13.87 13.86
CA TYR A 250 4.36 -14.45 14.72
C TYR A 250 5.58 -13.51 14.79
N ARG A 251 6.15 -13.38 15.98
CA ARG A 251 7.28 -12.48 16.19
C ARG A 251 8.55 -12.87 15.42
N LYS A 252 8.81 -14.17 15.27
CA LYS A 252 10.11 -14.66 14.80
C LYS A 252 10.08 -15.16 13.36
N ARG A 253 8.93 -15.38 12.78
CA ARG A 253 8.82 -15.93 11.44
C ARG A 253 7.54 -15.48 10.74
N PRO A 254 7.56 -15.39 9.40
CA PRO A 254 6.36 -15.12 8.62
C PRO A 254 5.36 -16.29 8.67
N ILE A 255 4.10 -15.98 8.43
CA ILE A 255 3.05 -16.95 8.14
C ILE A 255 3.26 -17.42 6.71
N LYS A 256 3.41 -18.73 6.51
CA LYS A 256 3.60 -19.31 5.18
C LYS A 256 2.30 -19.89 4.68
N PHE A 257 1.92 -19.50 3.49
CA PHE A 257 0.80 -20.07 2.78
C PHE A 257 1.25 -20.38 1.34
N TRP A 258 1.46 -21.66 1.04
CA TRP A 258 2.02 -22.17 -0.21
C TRP A 258 3.39 -21.52 -0.49
N PHE A 259 3.54 -20.71 -1.56
CA PHE A 259 4.78 -19.98 -1.90
C PHE A 259 4.83 -18.54 -1.33
N MET A 260 3.76 -18.10 -0.68
CA MET A 260 3.66 -16.77 -0.12
C MET A 260 4.07 -16.72 1.35
N GLU A 261 4.71 -15.63 1.75
CA GLU A 261 5.09 -15.35 3.13
C GLU A 261 4.47 -14.02 3.56
N PHE A 262 3.76 -14.02 4.69
CA PHE A 262 3.13 -12.84 5.25
C PHE A 262 3.62 -12.61 6.68
N ASP A 263 4.00 -11.38 7.01
CA ASP A 263 4.37 -11.05 8.37
C ASP A 263 3.16 -11.12 9.31
N THR A 264 2.00 -10.68 8.83
CA THR A 264 0.73 -10.71 9.56
C THR A 264 -0.42 -10.99 8.60
N VAL A 265 -1.51 -11.53 9.14
CA VAL A 265 -2.79 -11.70 8.44
C VAL A 265 -3.89 -11.13 9.33
N GLY A 266 -4.77 -10.32 8.77
CA GLY A 266 -5.80 -9.64 9.55
C GLY A 266 -6.93 -9.09 8.73
N LEU A 267 -7.82 -8.41 9.43
CA LEU A 267 -8.97 -7.72 8.84
C LEU A 267 -8.91 -6.25 9.20
N GLY A 268 -9.38 -5.42 8.27
CA GLY A 268 -9.57 -4.00 8.45
C GLY A 268 -10.98 -3.58 8.04
N TYR A 269 -11.41 -2.47 8.59
CA TYR A 269 -12.62 -1.77 8.15
C TYR A 269 -12.20 -0.41 7.62
N ARG A 270 -12.63 -0.11 6.39
CA ARG A 270 -12.36 1.15 5.69
C ARG A 270 -13.64 1.92 5.47
N PHE A 271 -13.54 3.23 5.51
CA PHE A 271 -14.66 4.13 5.19
C PHE A 271 -14.13 5.50 4.79
N SER A 272 -14.87 6.21 3.93
CA SER A 272 -14.62 7.62 3.59
C SER A 272 -15.36 8.56 4.54
N SER A 273 -14.88 9.80 4.68
CA SER A 273 -15.51 10.80 5.56
C SER A 273 -16.92 11.20 5.09
N ASN A 274 -17.14 11.20 3.78
CA ASN A 274 -18.45 11.50 3.17
C ASN A 274 -19.45 10.33 3.26
N GLY A 275 -18.99 9.13 3.68
CA GLY A 275 -19.84 7.95 3.87
C GLY A 275 -20.17 7.17 2.58
N THR A 276 -19.68 7.60 1.42
CA THR A 276 -19.97 6.99 0.12
C THR A 276 -19.20 5.69 -0.12
N PHE A 277 -18.10 5.51 0.62
CA PHE A 277 -17.27 4.32 0.57
C PHE A 277 -17.14 3.67 1.93
N LYS A 278 -17.34 2.36 1.98
CA LYS A 278 -17.04 1.53 3.15
C LYS A 278 -16.66 0.13 2.70
N GLY A 279 -15.90 -0.59 3.51
CA GLY A 279 -15.52 -1.95 3.15
C GLY A 279 -14.76 -2.69 4.24
N ILE A 280 -14.62 -3.98 4.02
CA ILE A 280 -13.80 -4.88 4.83
C ILE A 280 -12.59 -5.25 4.00
N SER A 281 -11.38 -4.96 4.51
CA SER A 281 -10.12 -5.33 3.88
C SER A 281 -9.50 -6.57 4.54
N LEU A 282 -8.91 -7.45 3.74
CA LEU A 282 -8.04 -8.51 4.21
C LEU A 282 -6.59 -8.00 4.19
N ASN A 283 -5.99 -7.91 5.35
CA ASN A 283 -4.65 -7.36 5.52
C ASN A 283 -3.60 -8.48 5.52
N LEU A 284 -2.83 -8.56 4.44
CA LEU A 284 -1.73 -9.50 4.26
C LEU A 284 -0.40 -8.73 4.44
N GLY A 285 0.13 -8.70 5.66
CA GLY A 285 1.27 -7.88 6.04
C GLY A 285 0.90 -6.63 6.85
N SER A 286 1.91 -5.94 7.41
CA SER A 286 1.71 -4.62 8.03
C SER A 286 1.54 -3.55 6.93
N TRP A 287 0.96 -2.40 7.29
CA TRP A 287 0.84 -1.25 6.39
C TRP A 287 2.17 -0.82 5.76
N PHE A 288 3.24 -0.96 6.51
CA PHE A 288 4.58 -0.63 6.05
C PHE A 288 5.11 -1.62 5.00
N VAL A 289 4.56 -2.82 4.98
CA VAL A 289 4.99 -3.93 4.10
C VAL A 289 3.98 -4.17 2.96
N ARG A 290 2.86 -3.47 2.93
CA ARG A 290 1.88 -3.54 1.83
C ARG A 290 2.35 -2.83 0.59
#